data_e4f1edd29b5b55a84fe7b4ffba97adbc
#
_entry.id   e4f1edd29b5b55a84fe7b4ffba97adbc
#
_cell.length_a   1.000
_cell.length_b   1.000
_cell.length_c   1.000
_cell.angle_alpha   90.00
_cell.angle_beta   90.00
_cell.angle_gamma   90.00
#
_symmetry.space_group_name_H-M   'P 1'
#
loop_
_entity.id
_entity.type
_entity.pdbx_description
1 polymer ?
#
loop_
_entity_poly.entity_id
_entity_poly.type
_entity_poly.pdbx_seq_one_letter_code
_entity_poly.pdbx_strand_id
1 'polypeptide(L)'
;SKIMAVIAGCIGYNIKPQCLIMLIALFIIQFFGCLKNKKKLLQIVILAGCFILSLITIKTSINLICEKNQIVLDSNQRLGMSHFLMMGNNEEGGGLYVGDDVAYSKSFATPQERKKANIQRTFERMKDMGIAGYLRFLAKKMLTVYNDGTYAWGGEGNFFMVVFPQPDNHIAVFLRNRYYADHKYYDIYVTVMQSIWVFVLGAVVVSGLGKENRQEVIVLMLSIVGLTLFEV
;
A
#
# COMPACT_ATOMS: atom_id res chain seq x y z
N SER A 1 10.18 12.88 16.90
CA SER A 1 11.61 12.70 16.59
C SER A 1 11.77 11.82 15.35
N LYS A 2 12.74 12.13 14.48
CA LYS A 2 12.99 11.39 13.23
C LYS A 2 13.33 9.91 13.49
N ILE A 3 14.00 9.59 14.58
CA ILE A 3 14.30 8.21 14.99
C ILE A 3 13.01 7.43 15.22
N MET A 4 12.04 8.01 15.93
CA MET A 4 10.75 7.37 16.16
C MET A 4 10.00 7.13 14.84
N ALA A 5 10.06 8.06 13.90
CA ALA A 5 9.48 7.89 12.57
C ALA A 5 10.13 6.73 11.80
N VAL A 6 11.46 6.56 11.91
CA VAL A 6 12.18 5.44 11.29
C VAL A 6 11.77 4.11 11.94
N ILE A 7 11.71 4.03 13.26
CA ILE A 7 11.29 2.81 13.98
C ILE A 7 9.84 2.44 13.61
N ALA A 8 8.93 3.41 13.69
CA ALA A 8 7.51 3.19 13.32
C ALA A 8 7.36 2.76 11.85
N GLY A 9 8.11 3.39 10.94
CA GLY A 9 8.13 3.02 9.54
C GLY A 9 8.69 1.61 9.29
N CYS A 10 9.69 1.16 10.05
CA CYS A 10 10.20 -0.22 9.98
C CYS A 10 9.17 -1.24 10.49
N ILE A 11 8.44 -0.93 11.56
CA ILE A 11 7.34 -1.76 12.05
C ILE A 11 6.25 -1.83 10.96
N GLY A 12 5.83 -0.66 10.45
CA GLY A 12 4.84 -0.56 9.38
C GLY A 12 5.23 -1.32 8.12
N TYR A 13 6.51 -1.28 7.71
CA TYR A 13 7.02 -2.02 6.56
C TYR A 13 6.83 -3.54 6.68
N ASN A 14 6.96 -4.10 7.88
CA ASN A 14 6.74 -5.53 8.11
C ASN A 14 5.24 -5.90 8.11
N ILE A 15 4.34 -4.92 8.29
CA ILE A 15 2.90 -5.11 8.18
C ILE A 15 2.46 -4.86 6.73
N LYS A 16 2.86 -3.71 6.17
CA LYS A 16 2.51 -3.28 4.82
C LYS A 16 3.71 -2.59 4.14
N PRO A 17 4.30 -3.17 3.08
CA PRO A 17 5.52 -2.66 2.44
C PRO A 17 5.47 -1.21 2.00
N GLN A 18 4.28 -0.66 1.72
CA GLN A 18 4.07 0.74 1.34
C GLN A 18 4.58 1.74 2.38
N CYS A 19 4.65 1.35 3.65
CA CYS A 19 5.21 2.21 4.70
C CYS A 19 6.67 2.61 4.44
N LEU A 20 7.40 1.83 3.60
CA LEU A 20 8.76 2.16 3.18
C LEU A 20 8.82 3.46 2.38
N ILE A 21 7.76 3.80 1.64
CA ILE A 21 7.70 5.01 0.80
C ILE A 21 7.88 6.28 1.65
N MET A 22 7.25 6.32 2.82
CA MET A 22 7.41 7.45 3.75
C MET A 22 8.85 7.56 4.27
N LEU A 23 9.51 6.43 4.51
CA LEU A 23 10.92 6.41 4.93
C LEU A 23 11.82 6.88 3.79
N ILE A 24 11.57 6.45 2.56
CA ILE A 24 12.31 6.92 1.37
C ILE A 24 12.17 8.44 1.24
N ALA A 25 10.96 8.98 1.35
CA ALA A 25 10.72 10.43 1.33
C ALA A 25 11.52 11.17 2.42
N LEU A 26 11.52 10.64 3.65
CA LEU A 26 12.29 11.17 4.76
C LEU A 26 13.80 11.18 4.45
N PHE A 27 14.34 10.08 3.95
CA PHE A 27 15.77 9.97 3.62
C PHE A 27 16.17 10.89 2.46
N ILE A 28 15.32 11.05 1.43
CA ILE A 28 15.56 11.99 0.33
C ILE A 28 15.73 13.42 0.88
N ILE A 29 14.82 13.87 1.73
CA ILE A 29 14.90 15.21 2.31
C ILE A 29 16.13 15.39 3.20
N GLN A 30 16.48 14.37 3.99
CA GLN A 30 17.69 14.44 4.81
C GLN A 30 18.95 14.50 3.94
N PHE A 31 18.98 13.74 2.84
CA PHE A 31 20.10 13.73 1.89
C PHE A 31 20.30 15.11 1.25
N PHE A 32 19.25 15.73 0.71
CA PHE A 32 19.35 17.09 0.17
C PHE A 32 19.72 18.13 1.24
N GLY A 33 19.26 17.94 2.47
CA GLY A 33 19.68 18.76 3.61
C GLY A 33 21.18 18.63 3.93
N CYS A 34 21.75 17.44 3.71
CA CYS A 34 23.18 17.17 3.91
C CYS A 34 24.05 17.86 2.84
N LEU A 35 23.60 17.93 1.59
CA LEU A 35 24.31 18.61 0.51
C LEU A 35 24.52 20.09 0.83
N LYS A 36 23.58 20.72 1.56
CA LYS A 36 23.67 22.11 2.00
C LYS A 36 24.48 22.29 3.30
N ASN A 37 24.53 21.27 4.15
CA ASN A 37 25.21 21.34 5.44
C ASN A 37 25.80 19.97 5.83
N LYS A 38 27.11 19.81 5.67
CA LYS A 38 27.84 18.57 5.98
C LYS A 38 27.67 18.07 7.42
N LYS A 39 27.36 18.97 8.39
CA LYS A 39 27.06 18.57 9.78
C LYS A 39 25.82 17.65 9.88
N LYS A 40 24.94 17.69 8.89
CA LYS A 40 23.78 16.79 8.82
C LYS A 40 24.12 15.37 8.35
N LEU A 41 25.34 15.13 7.85
CA LEU A 41 25.78 13.79 7.44
C LEU A 41 25.70 12.79 8.60
N LEU A 42 26.15 13.18 9.78
CA LEU A 42 26.04 12.35 10.98
C LEU A 42 24.60 11.96 11.29
N GLN A 43 23.64 12.87 11.10
CA GLN A 43 22.23 12.56 11.30
C GLN A 43 21.73 11.49 10.33
N ILE A 44 22.14 11.55 9.05
CA ILE A 44 21.77 10.51 8.06
C ILE A 44 22.36 9.17 8.44
N VAL A 45 23.63 9.14 8.84
CA VAL A 45 24.31 7.91 9.27
C VAL A 45 23.60 7.29 10.48
N ILE A 46 23.23 8.10 11.47
CA ILE A 46 22.46 7.65 12.64
C ILE A 46 21.10 7.09 12.22
N LEU A 47 20.35 7.79 11.37
CA LEU A 47 19.04 7.33 10.90
C LEU A 47 19.15 6.04 10.07
N ALA A 48 20.17 5.91 9.21
CA ALA A 48 20.43 4.69 8.45
C ALA A 48 20.81 3.53 9.39
N GLY A 49 21.63 3.79 10.40
CA GLY A 49 21.97 2.79 11.43
C GLY A 49 20.73 2.34 12.22
N CYS A 50 19.87 3.29 12.63
CA CYS A 50 18.59 2.98 13.28
C CYS A 50 17.66 2.17 12.36
N PHE A 51 17.61 2.49 11.07
CA PHE A 51 16.82 1.75 10.09
C PHE A 51 17.27 0.29 9.99
N ILE A 52 18.57 0.06 9.76
CA ILE A 52 19.15 -1.28 9.65
C ILE A 52 18.94 -2.07 10.95
N LEU A 53 19.25 -1.47 12.10
CA LEU A 53 19.09 -2.11 13.40
C LEU A 53 17.63 -2.49 13.67
N SER A 54 16.69 -1.59 13.37
CA SER A 54 15.25 -1.87 13.52
C SER A 54 14.79 -3.03 12.65
N LEU A 55 15.21 -3.09 11.38
CA LEU A 55 14.86 -4.21 10.49
C LEU A 55 15.43 -5.55 11.00
N ILE A 56 16.68 -5.57 11.45
CA ILE A 56 17.31 -6.76 12.00
C ILE A 56 16.55 -7.21 13.26
N THR A 57 16.28 -6.30 14.20
CA THR A 57 15.58 -6.60 15.46
C THR A 57 14.18 -7.16 15.18
N ILE A 58 13.41 -6.52 14.30
CA ILE A 58 12.05 -6.97 13.96
C ILE A 58 12.09 -8.36 13.32
N LYS A 59 12.97 -8.56 12.33
CA LYS A 59 13.10 -9.85 11.65
C LYS A 59 13.51 -10.97 12.62
N THR A 60 14.48 -10.70 13.51
CA THR A 60 14.90 -11.65 14.54
C THR A 60 13.75 -11.96 15.50
N SER A 61 13.01 -10.95 15.96
CA SER A 61 11.85 -11.14 16.83
C SER A 61 10.76 -11.99 16.18
N ILE A 62 10.45 -11.74 14.89
CA ILE A 62 9.49 -12.54 14.14
C ILE A 62 9.96 -14.00 14.05
N ASN A 63 11.22 -14.24 13.70
CA ASN A 63 11.77 -15.58 13.59
C ASN A 63 11.69 -16.33 14.95
N LEU A 64 12.08 -15.67 16.06
CA LEU A 64 11.99 -16.26 17.39
C LEU A 64 10.54 -16.59 17.79
N ILE A 65 9.58 -15.72 17.44
CA ILE A 65 8.15 -15.99 17.69
C ILE A 65 7.69 -17.19 16.86
N CYS A 66 8.08 -17.27 15.57
CA CYS A 66 7.72 -18.37 14.70
C CYS A 66 8.32 -19.70 15.21
N GLU A 67 9.59 -19.72 15.57
CA GLU A 67 10.26 -20.89 16.13
C GLU A 67 9.58 -21.37 17.43
N LYS A 68 9.32 -20.45 18.36
CA LYS A 68 8.66 -20.75 19.64
C LYS A 68 7.26 -21.34 19.45
N ASN A 69 6.53 -20.91 18.44
CA ASN A 69 5.17 -21.36 18.14
C ASN A 69 5.12 -22.44 17.05
N GLN A 70 6.26 -22.99 16.63
CA GLN A 70 6.37 -24.02 15.58
C GLN A 70 5.71 -23.60 14.24
N ILE A 71 5.72 -22.28 13.93
CA ILE A 71 5.18 -21.74 12.69
C ILE A 71 6.24 -21.86 11.60
N VAL A 72 5.98 -22.67 10.60
CA VAL A 72 6.85 -22.82 9.43
C VAL A 72 6.46 -21.77 8.39
N LEU A 73 7.37 -20.82 8.12
CA LEU A 73 7.19 -19.84 7.06
C LEU A 73 7.73 -20.42 5.74
N ASP A 74 6.84 -20.95 4.90
CA ASP A 74 7.21 -21.43 3.58
C ASP A 74 7.37 -20.25 2.61
N SER A 75 8.62 -19.97 2.22
CA SER A 75 8.94 -18.94 1.25
C SER A 75 8.34 -19.21 -0.15
N ASN A 76 8.05 -20.47 -0.48
CA ASN A 76 7.44 -20.86 -1.76
C ASN A 76 5.96 -20.44 -1.85
N GLN A 77 5.30 -20.25 -0.71
CA GLN A 77 3.91 -19.79 -0.66
C GLN A 77 3.77 -18.28 -0.89
N ARG A 78 4.85 -17.52 -0.76
CA ARG A 78 4.83 -16.06 -0.96
C ARG A 78 4.74 -15.73 -2.45
N LEU A 79 3.73 -14.98 -2.82
CA LEU A 79 3.53 -14.56 -4.22
C LEU A 79 4.59 -13.53 -4.67
N GLY A 80 5.04 -12.66 -3.77
CA GLY A 80 6.09 -11.69 -4.01
C GLY A 80 5.66 -10.47 -4.84
N MET A 81 6.58 -9.51 -4.99
CA MET A 81 6.31 -8.22 -5.67
C MET A 81 5.89 -8.41 -7.14
N SER A 82 6.48 -9.40 -7.84
CA SER A 82 6.16 -9.65 -9.26
C SER A 82 4.72 -10.07 -9.49
N HIS A 83 4.09 -10.74 -8.51
CA HIS A 83 2.67 -11.07 -8.58
C HIS A 83 1.80 -9.81 -8.49
N PHE A 84 2.08 -8.95 -7.52
CA PHE A 84 1.32 -7.72 -7.37
C PHE A 84 1.50 -6.78 -8.57
N LEU A 85 2.70 -6.72 -9.14
CA LEU A 85 2.95 -5.97 -10.37
C LEU A 85 2.12 -6.52 -11.54
N MET A 86 2.08 -7.85 -11.71
CA MET A 86 1.29 -8.50 -12.76
C MET A 86 -0.21 -8.27 -12.57
N MET A 87 -0.72 -8.48 -11.36
CA MET A 87 -2.13 -8.30 -11.01
C MET A 87 -2.53 -6.82 -11.11
N GLY A 88 -1.68 -5.90 -10.65
CA GLY A 88 -1.88 -4.46 -10.77
C GLY A 88 -1.94 -3.95 -12.22
N ASN A 89 -1.45 -4.71 -13.19
CA ASN A 89 -1.55 -4.44 -14.63
C ASN A 89 -2.64 -5.26 -15.34
N ASN A 90 -3.59 -5.84 -14.60
CA ASN A 90 -4.73 -6.53 -15.18
C ASN A 90 -5.86 -5.51 -15.49
N GLU A 91 -6.07 -5.23 -16.79
CA GLU A 91 -7.07 -4.27 -17.26
C GLU A 91 -8.50 -4.73 -16.92
N GLU A 92 -8.79 -6.01 -17.11
CA GLU A 92 -10.11 -6.59 -16.83
C GLU A 92 -10.48 -6.50 -15.35
N GLY A 93 -9.51 -6.75 -14.47
CA GLY A 93 -9.66 -6.60 -13.03
C GLY A 93 -9.52 -5.16 -12.52
N GLY A 94 -9.28 -4.18 -13.40
CA GLY A 94 -9.05 -2.78 -13.02
C GLY A 94 -7.80 -2.59 -12.15
N GLY A 95 -6.87 -3.54 -12.17
CA GLY A 95 -5.68 -3.54 -11.30
C GLY A 95 -5.95 -3.96 -9.86
N LEU A 96 -7.15 -4.45 -9.55
CA LEU A 96 -7.54 -4.97 -8.24
C LEU A 96 -7.27 -6.48 -8.14
N TYR A 97 -7.70 -7.09 -7.03
CA TYR A 97 -7.56 -8.53 -6.80
C TYR A 97 -8.29 -9.35 -7.86
N VAL A 98 -7.57 -10.29 -8.48
CA VAL A 98 -8.13 -11.25 -9.45
C VAL A 98 -7.68 -12.67 -9.06
N GLY A 99 -8.64 -13.54 -8.78
CA GLY A 99 -8.40 -14.93 -8.36
C GLY A 99 -7.58 -15.74 -9.37
N ASP A 100 -7.82 -15.53 -10.67
CA ASP A 100 -7.11 -16.21 -11.75
C ASP A 100 -5.62 -15.80 -11.79
N ASP A 101 -5.28 -14.58 -11.48
CA ASP A 101 -3.89 -14.12 -11.37
C ASP A 101 -3.17 -14.79 -10.18
N VAL A 102 -3.90 -15.03 -9.09
CA VAL A 102 -3.38 -15.79 -7.93
C VAL A 102 -3.16 -17.24 -8.32
N ALA A 103 -4.13 -17.88 -8.99
CA ALA A 103 -4.02 -19.26 -9.48
C ALA A 103 -2.85 -19.40 -10.46
N TYR A 104 -2.74 -18.49 -11.42
CA TYR A 104 -1.60 -18.44 -12.35
C TYR A 104 -0.26 -18.36 -11.62
N SER A 105 -0.12 -17.43 -10.68
CA SER A 105 1.15 -17.30 -9.93
C SER A 105 1.47 -18.54 -9.10
N LYS A 106 0.47 -19.23 -8.56
CA LYS A 106 0.64 -20.45 -7.76
C LYS A 106 0.90 -21.70 -8.61
N SER A 107 0.67 -21.68 -9.92
CA SER A 107 0.89 -22.81 -10.80
C SER A 107 2.37 -23.14 -11.04
N PHE A 108 3.29 -22.22 -10.74
CA PHE A 108 4.73 -22.41 -10.93
C PHE A 108 5.37 -23.10 -9.73
N ALA A 109 6.23 -24.08 -10.02
CA ALA A 109 6.87 -24.91 -8.99
C ALA A 109 7.88 -24.12 -8.14
N THR A 110 8.59 -23.16 -8.73
CA THR A 110 9.64 -22.39 -8.06
C THR A 110 9.34 -20.90 -8.01
N PRO A 111 9.83 -20.18 -6.98
CA PRO A 111 9.70 -18.71 -6.91
C PRO A 111 10.37 -17.99 -8.09
N GLN A 112 11.44 -18.54 -8.65
CA GLN A 112 12.17 -17.99 -9.78
C GLN A 112 11.34 -18.06 -11.07
N GLU A 113 10.76 -19.22 -11.37
CA GLU A 113 9.85 -19.40 -12.52
C GLU A 113 8.64 -18.48 -12.40
N ARG A 114 8.01 -18.45 -11.23
CA ARG A 114 6.89 -17.56 -10.92
C ARG A 114 7.23 -16.10 -11.17
N LYS A 115 8.39 -15.64 -10.66
CA LYS A 115 8.85 -14.27 -10.86
C LYS A 115 9.02 -13.94 -12.35
N LYS A 116 9.68 -14.83 -13.11
CA LYS A 116 9.90 -14.65 -14.56
C LYS A 116 8.58 -14.59 -15.32
N ALA A 117 7.68 -15.53 -15.07
CA ALA A 117 6.37 -15.62 -15.72
C ALA A 117 5.49 -14.39 -15.40
N ASN A 118 5.46 -13.96 -14.14
CA ASN A 118 4.69 -12.78 -13.73
C ASN A 118 5.21 -11.51 -14.40
N ILE A 119 6.53 -11.32 -14.45
CA ILE A 119 7.14 -10.17 -15.13
C ILE A 119 6.83 -10.20 -16.63
N GLN A 120 6.97 -11.36 -17.26
CA GLN A 120 6.64 -11.51 -18.68
C GLN A 120 5.17 -11.15 -18.95
N ARG A 121 4.24 -11.69 -18.17
CA ARG A 121 2.80 -11.40 -18.30
C ARG A 121 2.47 -9.93 -18.05
N THR A 122 3.20 -9.26 -17.17
CA THR A 122 3.08 -7.81 -16.97
C THR A 122 3.39 -7.05 -18.27
N PHE A 123 4.52 -7.36 -18.90
CA PHE A 123 4.90 -6.70 -20.15
C PHE A 123 3.97 -7.03 -21.32
N GLU A 124 3.47 -8.26 -21.40
CA GLU A 124 2.46 -8.65 -22.38
C GLU A 124 1.20 -7.79 -22.22
N ARG A 125 0.64 -7.69 -21.02
CA ARG A 125 -0.52 -6.83 -20.72
C ARG A 125 -0.31 -5.37 -21.08
N MET A 126 0.85 -4.82 -20.69
CA MET A 126 1.19 -3.43 -21.05
C MET A 126 1.29 -3.23 -22.56
N LYS A 127 1.88 -4.20 -23.28
CA LYS A 127 1.99 -4.17 -24.75
C LYS A 127 0.63 -4.28 -25.42
N ASP A 128 -0.24 -5.16 -24.94
CA ASP A 128 -1.58 -5.39 -25.51
C ASP A 128 -2.47 -4.14 -25.35
N MET A 129 -2.38 -3.45 -24.22
CA MET A 129 -3.05 -2.15 -24.03
C MET A 129 -2.50 -1.06 -24.97
N GLY A 130 -1.24 -1.15 -25.37
CA GLY A 130 -0.53 -0.07 -26.08
C GLY A 130 -0.38 1.20 -25.23
N ILE A 131 0.37 2.17 -25.69
CA ILE A 131 0.70 3.38 -24.89
C ILE A 131 -0.56 4.14 -24.47
N ALA A 132 -1.47 4.42 -25.40
CA ALA A 132 -2.68 5.20 -25.13
C ALA A 132 -3.66 4.44 -24.20
N GLY A 133 -3.82 3.12 -24.40
CA GLY A 133 -4.62 2.26 -23.53
C GLY A 133 -4.06 2.19 -22.14
N TYR A 134 -2.75 2.00 -22.00
CA TYR A 134 -2.07 1.95 -20.72
C TYR A 134 -2.22 3.26 -19.93
N LEU A 135 -2.01 4.42 -20.57
CA LEU A 135 -2.22 5.72 -19.91
C LEU A 135 -3.68 5.91 -19.45
N ARG A 136 -4.64 5.47 -20.23
CA ARG A 136 -6.07 5.48 -19.84
C ARG A 136 -6.34 4.56 -18.66
N PHE A 137 -5.75 3.37 -18.67
CA PHE A 137 -5.84 2.42 -17.57
C PHE A 137 -5.25 2.99 -16.26
N LEU A 138 -4.05 3.61 -16.31
CA LEU A 138 -3.45 4.26 -15.15
C LEU A 138 -4.31 5.41 -14.62
N ALA A 139 -4.88 6.23 -15.52
CA ALA A 139 -5.80 7.29 -15.12
C ALA A 139 -7.05 6.75 -14.43
N LYS A 140 -7.62 5.65 -14.94
CA LYS A 140 -8.75 4.97 -14.30
C LYS A 140 -8.40 4.42 -12.92
N LYS A 141 -7.23 3.78 -12.76
CA LYS A 141 -6.74 3.31 -11.45
C LYS A 141 -6.61 4.47 -10.46
N MET A 142 -5.99 5.56 -10.89
CA MET A 142 -5.82 6.75 -10.06
C MET A 142 -7.16 7.32 -9.59
N LEU A 143 -8.15 7.40 -10.49
CA LEU A 143 -9.51 7.81 -10.13
C LEU A 143 -10.14 6.83 -9.12
N THR A 144 -9.95 5.52 -9.28
CA THR A 144 -10.46 4.51 -8.36
C THR A 144 -9.85 4.65 -6.96
N VAL A 145 -8.54 4.86 -6.85
CA VAL A 145 -7.83 5.04 -5.57
C VAL A 145 -8.29 6.30 -4.84
N TYR A 146 -8.53 7.40 -5.57
CA TYR A 146 -8.90 8.70 -4.99
C TYR A 146 -10.40 8.98 -5.02
N ASN A 147 -11.24 8.01 -5.34
CA ASN A 147 -12.65 8.22 -5.63
C ASN A 147 -13.46 8.70 -4.41
N ASP A 148 -13.60 7.86 -3.42
CA ASP A 148 -14.66 8.03 -2.39
C ASP A 148 -14.16 7.98 -0.94
N GLY A 149 -12.86 7.77 -0.73
CA GLY A 149 -12.28 7.63 0.60
C GLY A 149 -12.62 6.33 1.33
N THR A 150 -13.31 5.37 0.68
CA THR A 150 -13.61 4.06 1.28
C THR A 150 -12.48 3.06 1.08
N TYR A 151 -11.49 3.40 0.29
CA TYR A 151 -10.33 2.54 -0.03
C TYR A 151 -10.74 1.16 -0.56
N ALA A 152 -11.69 1.14 -1.48
CA ALA A 152 -12.25 -0.07 -2.11
C ALA A 152 -12.97 -1.02 -1.14
N TRP A 153 -13.37 -0.54 0.05
CA TRP A 153 -14.10 -1.37 1.03
C TRP A 153 -15.34 -2.05 0.44
N GLY A 154 -16.07 -1.38 -0.44
CA GLY A 154 -17.26 -1.94 -1.09
C GLY A 154 -16.99 -3.20 -1.90
N GLY A 155 -15.81 -3.31 -2.53
CA GLY A 155 -15.38 -4.51 -3.24
C GLY A 155 -14.79 -5.59 -2.31
N GLU A 156 -13.89 -5.18 -1.42
CA GLU A 156 -13.13 -6.11 -0.56
C GLU A 156 -13.92 -6.58 0.65
N GLY A 157 -14.77 -5.72 1.23
CA GLY A 157 -15.55 -6.03 2.43
C GLY A 157 -16.57 -7.16 2.24
N ASN A 158 -17.01 -7.42 1.02
CA ASN A 158 -17.96 -8.49 0.70
C ASN A 158 -17.44 -9.90 1.02
N PHE A 159 -16.14 -10.08 1.19
CA PHE A 159 -15.54 -11.33 1.65
C PHE A 159 -16.22 -11.87 2.93
N PHE A 160 -16.51 -11.00 3.89
CA PHE A 160 -17.15 -11.38 5.14
C PHE A 160 -18.60 -11.86 4.95
N MET A 161 -19.27 -11.43 3.87
CA MET A 161 -20.61 -11.93 3.53
C MET A 161 -20.58 -13.40 3.08
N VAL A 162 -19.46 -13.83 2.47
CA VAL A 162 -19.24 -15.22 2.04
C VAL A 162 -18.88 -16.11 3.24
N VAL A 163 -17.98 -15.64 4.10
CA VAL A 163 -17.48 -16.40 5.26
C VAL A 163 -18.51 -16.50 6.38
N PHE A 164 -19.24 -15.39 6.62
CA PHE A 164 -20.27 -15.30 7.66
C PHE A 164 -21.59 -14.77 7.05
N PRO A 165 -22.32 -15.59 6.28
CA PRO A 165 -23.49 -15.12 5.53
C PRO A 165 -24.62 -14.63 6.45
N GLN A 166 -24.73 -15.21 7.64
CA GLN A 166 -25.76 -14.80 8.62
C GLN A 166 -25.11 -14.18 9.86
N PRO A 167 -25.44 -12.94 10.21
CA PRO A 167 -24.92 -12.32 11.41
C PRO A 167 -25.65 -12.83 12.66
N ASP A 168 -24.87 -13.23 13.67
CA ASP A 168 -25.39 -13.86 14.89
C ASP A 168 -25.95 -12.86 15.92
N ASN A 169 -25.73 -11.56 15.73
CA ASN A 169 -26.15 -10.55 16.69
C ASN A 169 -26.56 -9.21 16.06
N HIS A 170 -27.29 -8.40 16.82
CA HIS A 170 -27.79 -7.11 16.38
C HIS A 170 -26.71 -6.10 15.98
N ILE A 171 -25.52 -6.16 16.58
CA ILE A 171 -24.38 -5.28 16.24
C ILE A 171 -23.86 -5.64 14.85
N ALA A 172 -23.71 -6.92 14.55
CA ALA A 172 -23.29 -7.37 13.22
C ALA A 172 -24.29 -6.98 12.13
N VAL A 173 -25.59 -7.12 12.40
CA VAL A 173 -26.67 -6.63 11.49
C VAL A 173 -26.59 -5.12 11.30
N PHE A 174 -26.40 -4.37 12.37
CA PHE A 174 -26.27 -2.92 12.32
C PHE A 174 -25.06 -2.47 11.49
N LEU A 175 -23.89 -3.10 11.68
CA LEU A 175 -22.66 -2.80 10.93
C LEU A 175 -22.81 -3.17 9.45
N ARG A 176 -23.37 -4.36 9.15
CA ARG A 176 -23.58 -4.78 7.77
C ARG A 176 -24.49 -3.83 7.01
N ASN A 177 -25.58 -3.41 7.60
CA ASN A 177 -26.51 -2.48 6.97
C ASN A 177 -25.91 -1.11 6.62
N ARG A 178 -24.75 -0.76 7.20
CA ARG A 178 -24.06 0.53 6.98
C ARG A 178 -22.84 0.43 6.09
N TYR A 179 -22.08 -0.63 6.24
CA TYR A 179 -20.72 -0.68 5.66
C TYR A 179 -20.60 -1.62 4.47
N TYR A 180 -21.61 -2.43 4.18
CA TYR A 180 -21.53 -3.38 3.07
C TYR A 180 -22.34 -2.88 1.87
N ALA A 181 -21.74 -3.08 0.68
CA ALA A 181 -22.42 -2.76 -0.58
C ALA A 181 -23.79 -3.46 -0.67
N ASP A 182 -24.72 -2.84 -1.36
CA ASP A 182 -26.09 -3.32 -1.56
C ASP A 182 -26.96 -3.38 -0.28
N HIS A 183 -26.48 -2.83 0.84
CA HIS A 183 -27.25 -2.74 2.09
C HIS A 183 -27.84 -1.35 2.31
N LYS A 184 -28.88 -1.30 3.13
CA LYS A 184 -29.84 -0.17 3.29
C LYS A 184 -29.20 1.21 3.49
N TYR A 185 -28.07 1.30 4.18
CA TYR A 185 -27.44 2.57 4.57
C TYR A 185 -26.05 2.76 3.99
N TYR A 186 -25.64 1.90 3.03
CA TYR A 186 -24.32 1.95 2.42
C TYR A 186 -24.06 3.28 1.70
N ASP A 187 -25.03 3.79 0.96
CA ASP A 187 -24.91 5.08 0.25
C ASP A 187 -24.64 6.25 1.19
N ILE A 188 -25.24 6.21 2.41
CA ILE A 188 -24.98 7.23 3.42
C ILE A 188 -23.52 7.14 3.89
N TYR A 189 -23.03 5.94 4.15
CA TYR A 189 -21.63 5.72 4.52
C TYR A 189 -20.68 6.25 3.43
N VAL A 190 -20.89 5.88 2.18
CA VAL A 190 -20.06 6.34 1.05
C VAL A 190 -20.09 7.86 0.93
N THR A 191 -21.29 8.48 1.02
CA THR A 191 -21.45 9.94 0.94
C THR A 191 -20.67 10.66 2.06
N VAL A 192 -20.73 10.14 3.29
CA VAL A 192 -19.98 10.71 4.43
C VAL A 192 -18.49 10.55 4.22
N MET A 193 -18.03 9.36 3.80
CA MET A 193 -16.61 9.11 3.54
C MET A 193 -16.07 9.96 2.41
N GLN A 194 -16.82 10.11 1.32
CA GLN A 194 -16.47 10.98 0.20
C GLN A 194 -16.38 12.45 0.63
N SER A 195 -17.30 12.93 1.45
CA SER A 195 -17.27 14.29 1.99
C SER A 195 -16.02 14.53 2.84
N ILE A 196 -15.70 13.60 3.75
CA ILE A 196 -14.48 13.66 4.57
C ILE A 196 -13.25 13.64 3.67
N TRP A 197 -13.24 12.79 2.63
CA TRP A 197 -12.13 12.64 1.71
C TRP A 197 -11.84 13.92 0.91
N VAL A 198 -12.89 14.59 0.41
CA VAL A 198 -12.76 15.89 -0.27
C VAL A 198 -12.14 16.92 0.67
N PHE A 199 -12.54 16.92 1.95
CA PHE A 199 -11.93 17.77 2.97
C PHE A 199 -10.45 17.47 3.18
N VAL A 200 -10.08 16.19 3.24
CA VAL A 200 -8.67 15.75 3.37
C VAL A 200 -7.84 16.21 2.16
N LEU A 201 -8.35 15.98 0.95
CA LEU A 201 -7.67 16.44 -0.28
C LEU A 201 -7.51 17.96 -0.31
N GLY A 202 -8.55 18.70 0.06
CA GLY A 202 -8.49 20.16 0.20
C GLY A 202 -7.46 20.61 1.22
N ALA A 203 -7.40 19.96 2.38
CA ALA A 203 -6.39 20.24 3.42
C ALA A 203 -4.96 19.97 2.94
N VAL A 204 -4.74 18.90 2.17
CA VAL A 204 -3.43 18.60 1.55
C VAL A 204 -3.02 19.73 0.60
N VAL A 205 -3.92 20.19 -0.27
CA VAL A 205 -3.65 21.29 -1.19
C VAL A 205 -3.31 22.57 -0.42
N VAL A 206 -4.11 22.94 0.58
CA VAL A 206 -3.89 24.15 1.38
C VAL A 206 -2.60 24.07 2.20
N SER A 207 -2.23 22.89 2.73
CA SER A 207 -0.98 22.71 3.46
C SER A 207 0.25 22.98 2.61
N GLY A 208 0.18 22.73 1.30
CA GLY A 208 1.25 23.03 0.36
C GLY A 208 1.47 24.54 0.15
N LEU A 209 0.49 25.38 0.45
CA LEU A 209 0.56 26.83 0.32
C LEU A 209 1.17 27.50 1.57
N GLY A 210 1.28 26.80 2.70
CA GLY A 210 1.85 27.30 3.94
C GLY A 210 3.35 27.59 3.83
N LYS A 211 3.83 28.63 4.55
CA LYS A 211 5.26 28.99 4.57
C LYS A 211 6.04 28.29 5.70
N GLU A 212 5.37 27.72 6.67
CA GLU A 212 5.96 27.07 7.84
C GLU A 212 6.28 25.60 7.56
N ASN A 213 7.36 25.10 8.16
CA ASN A 213 7.78 23.69 8.11
C ASN A 213 7.89 23.07 6.70
N ARG A 214 8.48 23.81 5.76
CA ARG A 214 8.65 23.36 4.36
C ARG A 214 9.20 21.93 4.23
N GLN A 215 10.07 21.48 5.15
CA GLN A 215 10.63 20.13 5.07
C GLN A 215 9.58 19.04 5.36
N GLU A 216 8.70 19.25 6.33
CA GLU A 216 7.64 18.31 6.68
C GLU A 216 6.60 18.23 5.57
N VAL A 217 6.21 19.37 5.00
CA VAL A 217 5.30 19.44 3.85
C VAL A 217 5.88 18.70 2.63
N ILE A 218 7.17 18.88 2.34
CA ILE A 218 7.82 18.20 1.22
C ILE A 218 7.89 16.68 1.48
N VAL A 219 8.20 16.23 2.71
CA VAL A 219 8.15 14.80 3.06
C VAL A 219 6.74 14.23 2.82
N LEU A 220 5.70 14.94 3.26
CA LEU A 220 4.32 14.52 3.07
C LEU A 220 3.96 14.45 1.57
N MET A 221 4.28 15.48 0.79
CA MET A 221 4.04 15.50 -0.65
C MET A 221 4.77 14.38 -1.39
N LEU A 222 6.06 14.15 -1.08
CA LEU A 222 6.82 13.04 -1.65
C LEU A 222 6.22 11.69 -1.27
N SER A 223 5.70 11.56 -0.05
CA SER A 223 5.04 10.34 0.40
C SER A 223 3.74 10.10 -0.38
N ILE A 224 2.92 11.14 -0.58
CA ILE A 224 1.68 11.05 -1.36
C ILE A 224 1.99 10.67 -2.82
N VAL A 225 2.94 11.36 -3.44
CA VAL A 225 3.36 11.04 -4.82
C VAL A 225 3.88 9.61 -4.91
N GLY A 226 4.74 9.20 -3.97
CA GLY A 226 5.29 7.85 -3.93
C GLY A 226 4.22 6.77 -3.73
N LEU A 227 3.24 7.01 -2.86
CA LEU A 227 2.09 6.11 -2.66
C LEU A 227 1.23 6.03 -3.92
N THR A 228 0.93 7.18 -4.55
CA THR A 228 0.19 7.21 -5.82
C THR A 228 0.89 6.39 -6.91
N LEU A 229 2.22 6.59 -7.07
CA LEU A 229 3.00 5.82 -8.05
C LEU A 229 3.08 4.32 -7.72
N PHE A 230 2.94 3.96 -6.46
CA PHE A 230 2.93 2.55 -6.05
C PHE A 230 1.57 1.90 -6.32
N GLU A 231 0.47 2.61 -6.11
CA GLU A 231 -0.90 2.10 -6.30
C GLU A 231 -1.33 2.10 -7.78
N VAL A 232 -0.76 2.99 -8.58
CA VAL A 232 -1.03 3.11 -10.03
C VAL A 232 -0.06 2.26 -10.84
#